data_9aecd46eacd6f08e589c4f7356bac70a
#
_entry.id   9aecd46eacd6f08e589c4f7356bac70a
#
_cell.length_a   1.000
_cell.length_b   1.000
_cell.length_c   1.000
_cell.angle_alpha   90.00
_cell.angle_beta   90.00
_cell.angle_gamma   90.00
#
_symmetry.space_group_name_H-M   'P 1'
#
loop_
_entity.id
_entity.type
_entity.pdbx_description
1 polymer ?
#
loop_
_entity_poly.entity_id
_entity_poly.type
_entity_poly.pdbx_seq_one_letter_code
_entity_poly.pdbx_strand_id
1 'polypeptide(L)'
;MIFSEKNIAFFQVLLVILCSAGVWFYTDSVDSRNKEGIIQVIDSNGVVHNFDESPSRIAITNTYAASVMRMLDINFSVVVGVSGDFQEKELWPELVDTPIIQDSAHSEIDFEALLDTRPEVYLVFATNGMVDTNAIREKLEPVGISVIALDFYKYDLLRYEISVMADLFGKQQESNALFSEFNTIQFEIENRLSGLDSADRPNVVMEHHASLTRDPVVLTGTSQWTDIIEIAGGVNVFKDLPGHTTHVDMEAILDANPDILMFDGITFEIGFNDFDDKDSCSSHMDFIADRPGFDKLDAVIENRMLIMSGEFAGPMMIHGLPTLAKLFHPDLFQDLDTEAYLENYFTRYHNVDKVGKFVCSSTGS
;
A
#
# COMPACT_ATOMS: atom_id res chain seq x y z
N MET A 1 50.27 17.36 9.08
CA MET A 1 49.99 17.41 10.53
C MET A 1 49.79 15.97 10.99
N ILE A 2 50.80 15.39 11.63
CA ILE A 2 50.79 13.97 12.03
C ILE A 2 50.12 13.90 13.41
N PHE A 3 48.95 13.33 13.49
CA PHE A 3 48.30 13.07 14.79
C PHE A 3 49.11 12.01 15.53
N SER A 4 49.45 12.27 16.78
CA SER A 4 50.21 11.31 17.60
C SER A 4 49.30 10.10 17.94
N GLU A 5 49.88 8.91 18.08
CA GLU A 5 49.18 7.68 18.42
C GLU A 5 48.27 7.80 19.68
N LYS A 6 48.63 8.67 20.61
CA LYS A 6 47.83 8.96 21.82
C LYS A 6 46.49 9.68 21.48
N ASN A 7 46.48 10.51 20.44
CA ASN A 7 45.29 11.22 20.01
C ASN A 7 44.33 10.29 19.25
N ILE A 8 44.87 9.29 18.53
CA ILE A 8 44.07 8.26 17.84
C ILE A 8 43.38 7.34 18.84
N ALA A 9 44.15 6.89 19.88
CA ALA A 9 43.58 6.06 20.94
C ALA A 9 42.49 6.79 21.74
N PHE A 10 42.66 8.09 22.00
CA PHE A 10 41.65 8.90 22.70
C PHE A 10 40.39 9.07 21.85
N PHE A 11 40.54 9.30 20.53
CA PHE A 11 39.40 9.38 19.62
C PHE A 11 38.65 8.06 19.49
N GLN A 12 39.34 6.91 19.45
CA GLN A 12 38.71 5.60 19.41
C GLN A 12 37.95 5.27 20.69
N VAL A 13 38.49 5.61 21.86
CA VAL A 13 37.79 5.44 23.15
C VAL A 13 36.58 6.36 23.25
N LEU A 14 36.66 7.59 22.77
CA LEU A 14 35.54 8.53 22.75
C LEU A 14 34.42 8.05 21.81
N LEU A 15 34.78 7.49 20.64
CA LEU A 15 33.82 6.92 19.70
C LEU A 15 33.08 5.70 20.27
N VAL A 16 33.78 4.82 20.96
CA VAL A 16 33.19 3.66 21.63
C VAL A 16 32.26 4.09 22.76
N ILE A 17 32.61 5.11 23.54
CA ILE A 17 31.74 5.65 24.60
C ILE A 17 30.51 6.32 24.02
N LEU A 18 30.63 7.04 22.91
CA LEU A 18 29.49 7.67 22.22
C LEU A 18 28.58 6.61 21.58
N CYS A 19 29.14 5.55 21.00
CA CYS A 19 28.34 4.43 20.47
C CYS A 19 27.65 3.64 21.61
N SER A 20 28.33 3.41 22.73
CA SER A 20 27.73 2.72 23.88
C SER A 20 26.65 3.58 24.56
N ALA A 21 26.86 4.89 24.67
CA ALA A 21 25.84 5.82 25.16
C ALA A 21 24.63 5.89 24.22
N GLY A 22 24.86 5.94 22.90
CA GLY A 22 23.80 5.93 21.90
C GLY A 22 22.96 4.64 21.93
N VAL A 23 23.61 3.49 22.12
CA VAL A 23 22.92 2.21 22.32
C VAL A 23 22.17 2.19 23.65
N TRP A 24 22.73 2.77 24.72
CA TRP A 24 22.07 2.85 26.03
C TRP A 24 20.84 3.76 25.99
N PHE A 25 20.94 4.93 25.36
CA PHE A 25 19.78 5.81 25.12
C PHE A 25 18.74 5.16 24.21
N TYR A 26 19.15 4.36 23.22
CA TYR A 26 18.22 3.64 22.36
C TYR A 26 17.55 2.47 23.09
N THR A 27 18.28 1.71 23.91
CA THR A 27 17.69 0.65 24.74
C THR A 27 16.80 1.19 25.86
N ASP A 28 17.17 2.32 26.50
CA ASP A 28 16.30 2.97 27.50
C ASP A 28 15.03 3.57 26.88
N SER A 29 15.10 4.07 25.63
CA SER A 29 13.90 4.54 24.93
C SER A 29 13.00 3.39 24.45
N VAL A 30 13.56 2.19 24.28
CA VAL A 30 12.79 0.97 23.96
C VAL A 30 12.24 0.32 25.24
N ASP A 31 13.01 0.34 26.34
CA ASP A 31 12.55 -0.22 27.65
C ASP A 31 11.53 0.69 28.38
N SER A 32 11.51 1.99 28.10
CA SER A 32 10.47 2.89 28.64
C SER A 32 9.08 2.66 28.03
N ARG A 33 8.95 1.82 27.00
CA ARG A 33 7.66 1.43 26.42
C ARG A 33 6.88 0.39 27.22
N ASN A 34 7.49 -0.26 28.20
CA ASN A 34 6.82 -1.23 29.07
C ASN A 34 6.66 -0.68 30.49
N LYS A 35 5.90 0.37 30.68
CA LYS A 35 5.14 0.53 31.92
C LYS A 35 4.02 -0.51 31.85
N GLU A 36 4.07 -1.50 32.74
CA GLU A 36 3.07 -2.56 32.84
C GLU A 36 1.66 -1.98 32.67
N GLY A 37 0.98 -2.37 31.58
CA GLY A 37 -0.44 -2.16 31.38
C GLY A 37 -0.88 -1.06 30.40
N ILE A 38 0.01 -0.25 29.79
CA ILE A 38 -0.43 0.79 28.85
C ILE A 38 0.06 0.46 27.43
N ILE A 39 -0.89 0.33 26.50
CA ILE A 39 -0.60 0.24 25.06
C ILE A 39 -0.38 1.67 24.55
N GLN A 40 0.81 1.97 24.08
CA GLN A 40 1.12 3.25 23.45
C GLN A 40 1.45 3.04 21.98
N VAL A 41 0.74 3.70 21.10
CA VAL A 41 0.99 3.70 19.66
C VAL A 41 1.12 5.13 19.14
N ILE A 42 1.86 5.30 18.05
CA ILE A 42 1.99 6.57 17.33
C ILE A 42 1.43 6.33 15.94
N ASP A 43 0.48 7.14 15.51
CA ASP A 43 -0.10 7.01 14.17
C ASP A 43 0.76 7.67 13.07
N SER A 44 0.36 7.53 11.82
CA SER A 44 1.11 8.05 10.67
C SER A 44 1.15 9.58 10.60
N ASN A 45 0.33 10.27 11.39
CA ASN A 45 0.40 11.73 11.58
C ASN A 45 1.28 12.15 12.77
N GLY A 46 1.93 11.17 13.45
CA GLY A 46 2.79 11.41 14.60
C GLY A 46 2.04 11.66 15.91
N VAL A 47 0.74 11.39 15.97
CA VAL A 47 -0.07 11.54 17.18
C VAL A 47 0.09 10.32 18.07
N VAL A 48 0.34 10.55 19.36
CA VAL A 48 0.51 9.51 20.38
C VAL A 48 -0.84 9.16 20.98
N HIS A 49 -1.19 7.88 20.94
CA HIS A 49 -2.39 7.32 21.55
C HIS A 49 -2.01 6.38 22.69
N ASN A 50 -2.76 6.40 23.79
CA ASN A 50 -2.54 5.56 24.96
C ASN A 50 -3.84 4.83 25.31
N PHE A 51 -3.75 3.51 25.49
CA PHE A 51 -4.88 2.67 25.86
C PHE A 51 -4.50 1.80 27.05
N ASP A 52 -5.41 1.64 27.99
CA ASP A 52 -5.21 0.75 29.15
C ASP A 52 -5.33 -0.72 28.74
N GLU A 53 -6.08 -1.01 27.67
CA GLU A 53 -6.27 -2.33 27.04
C GLU A 53 -6.52 -2.21 25.54
N SER A 54 -6.41 -3.30 24.81
CA SER A 54 -6.74 -3.33 23.39
C SER A 54 -8.19 -2.89 23.15
N PRO A 55 -8.48 -2.02 22.16
CA PRO A 55 -9.83 -1.54 21.91
C PRO A 55 -10.74 -2.71 21.51
N SER A 56 -11.91 -2.75 22.13
CA SER A 56 -12.94 -3.75 21.89
C SER A 56 -13.97 -3.32 20.86
N ARG A 57 -13.96 -2.04 20.49
CA ARG A 57 -14.92 -1.43 19.57
C ARG A 57 -14.21 -0.42 18.67
N ILE A 58 -14.08 -0.77 17.39
CA ILE A 58 -13.44 0.11 16.40
C ILE A 58 -14.39 0.39 15.23
N ALA A 59 -14.29 1.57 14.65
CA ALA A 59 -14.87 1.88 13.37
C ALA A 59 -13.74 2.02 12.33
N ILE A 60 -13.90 1.41 11.16
CA ILE A 60 -12.92 1.41 10.09
C ILE A 60 -13.53 1.97 8.80
N THR A 61 -12.76 2.74 8.05
CA THR A 61 -13.29 3.45 6.88
C THR A 61 -12.82 2.89 5.56
N ASN A 62 -11.83 1.99 5.57
CA ASN A 62 -11.27 1.47 4.33
C ASN A 62 -10.98 -0.03 4.41
N THR A 63 -11.00 -0.68 3.25
CA THR A 63 -10.76 -2.11 3.09
C THR A 63 -9.31 -2.52 3.39
N TYR A 64 -8.36 -1.58 3.32
CA TYR A 64 -6.95 -1.85 3.63
C TYR A 64 -6.74 -2.14 5.12
N ALA A 65 -7.40 -1.36 5.99
CA ALA A 65 -7.39 -1.63 7.43
C ALA A 65 -7.95 -3.03 7.74
N ALA A 66 -9.08 -3.39 7.10
CA ALA A 66 -9.67 -4.72 7.24
C ALA A 66 -8.75 -5.83 6.72
N SER A 67 -8.07 -5.63 5.59
CA SER A 67 -7.08 -6.58 5.07
C SER A 67 -5.94 -6.79 6.06
N VAL A 68 -5.40 -5.71 6.63
CA VAL A 68 -4.35 -5.81 7.66
C VAL A 68 -4.86 -6.50 8.93
N MET A 69 -6.10 -6.25 9.35
CA MET A 69 -6.70 -6.97 10.47
C MET A 69 -6.71 -8.48 10.22
N ARG A 70 -7.05 -8.94 9.02
CA ARG A 70 -6.98 -10.37 8.66
C ARG A 70 -5.57 -10.91 8.63
N MET A 71 -4.63 -10.15 8.04
CA MET A 71 -3.21 -10.54 8.00
C MET A 71 -2.63 -10.72 9.41
N LEU A 72 -3.16 -9.99 10.38
CA LEU A 72 -2.79 -10.06 11.81
C LEU A 72 -3.70 -10.99 12.64
N ASP A 73 -4.65 -11.69 12.03
CA ASP A 73 -5.62 -12.52 12.75
C ASP A 73 -6.35 -11.75 13.87
N ILE A 74 -6.77 -10.50 13.58
CA ILE A 74 -7.60 -9.69 14.48
C ILE A 74 -9.07 -10.02 14.21
N ASN A 75 -9.79 -10.37 15.29
CA ASN A 75 -11.18 -10.78 15.17
C ASN A 75 -12.09 -9.58 14.80
N PHE A 76 -12.87 -9.72 13.74
CA PHE A 76 -13.81 -8.68 13.27
C PHE A 76 -14.96 -8.37 14.21
N SER A 77 -15.19 -9.17 15.27
CA SER A 77 -16.18 -8.85 16.31
C SER A 77 -15.92 -7.50 17.00
N VAL A 78 -14.70 -6.93 16.89
CA VAL A 78 -14.38 -5.61 17.41
C VAL A 78 -14.85 -4.48 16.47
N VAL A 79 -15.17 -4.77 15.20
CA VAL A 79 -15.60 -3.76 14.22
C VAL A 79 -17.07 -3.46 14.41
N VAL A 80 -17.38 -2.21 14.74
CA VAL A 80 -18.76 -1.76 15.04
C VAL A 80 -19.31 -0.75 14.05
N GLY A 81 -18.50 -0.26 13.12
CA GLY A 81 -18.89 0.65 12.04
C GLY A 81 -17.94 0.58 10.87
N VAL A 82 -18.46 0.68 9.64
CA VAL A 82 -17.70 0.61 8.39
C VAL A 82 -18.17 1.68 7.41
N SER A 83 -17.36 1.95 6.37
CA SER A 83 -17.82 2.73 5.20
C SER A 83 -18.62 1.86 4.23
N GLY A 84 -19.26 2.50 3.26
CA GLY A 84 -19.95 1.81 2.16
C GLY A 84 -19.03 1.08 1.17
N ASP A 85 -17.70 1.16 1.34
CA ASP A 85 -16.73 0.47 0.48
C ASP A 85 -16.68 -1.06 0.71
N PHE A 86 -17.28 -1.57 1.78
CA PHE A 86 -17.33 -3.00 2.09
C PHE A 86 -18.51 -3.70 1.37
N GLN A 87 -18.57 -3.55 0.05
CA GLN A 87 -19.65 -4.08 -0.77
C GLN A 87 -19.50 -5.55 -1.15
N GLU A 88 -18.24 -6.02 -1.23
CA GLU A 88 -17.90 -7.40 -1.59
C GLU A 88 -18.20 -8.37 -0.44
N LYS A 89 -19.48 -8.82 -0.38
CA LYS A 89 -19.97 -9.67 0.71
C LYS A 89 -19.26 -11.01 0.83
N GLU A 90 -18.76 -11.52 -0.27
CA GLU A 90 -17.98 -12.77 -0.29
C GLU A 90 -16.59 -12.56 0.30
N LEU A 91 -16.02 -11.39 0.06
CA LEU A 91 -14.74 -11.01 0.64
C LEU A 91 -14.86 -10.58 2.11
N TRP A 92 -15.96 -9.92 2.48
CA TRP A 92 -16.18 -9.34 3.80
C TRP A 92 -17.45 -9.88 4.50
N PRO A 93 -17.64 -11.22 4.60
CA PRO A 93 -18.86 -11.79 5.16
C PRO A 93 -19.11 -11.40 6.62
N GLU A 94 -18.06 -11.10 7.39
CA GLU A 94 -18.16 -10.71 8.79
C GLU A 94 -18.71 -9.29 8.97
N LEU A 95 -18.66 -8.45 7.93
CA LEU A 95 -19.01 -7.03 7.97
C LEU A 95 -20.35 -6.70 7.32
N VAL A 96 -21.04 -7.69 6.74
CA VAL A 96 -22.30 -7.50 5.97
C VAL A 96 -23.39 -6.77 6.77
N ASP A 97 -23.49 -7.06 8.07
CA ASP A 97 -24.49 -6.49 8.96
C ASP A 97 -23.94 -5.33 9.82
N THR A 98 -22.70 -4.91 9.58
CA THR A 98 -22.07 -3.81 10.34
C THR A 98 -22.66 -2.47 9.89
N PRO A 99 -23.02 -1.57 10.83
CA PRO A 99 -23.55 -0.24 10.50
C PRO A 99 -22.63 0.55 9.58
N ILE A 100 -23.19 1.17 8.55
CA ILE A 100 -22.50 2.08 7.66
C ILE A 100 -22.47 3.46 8.32
N ILE A 101 -21.27 4.03 8.49
CA ILE A 101 -21.02 5.31 9.14
C ILE A 101 -20.60 6.43 8.17
N GLN A 102 -20.39 6.09 6.92
CA GLN A 102 -20.12 7.01 5.80
C GLN A 102 -20.24 6.25 4.47
N ASP A 103 -20.54 6.97 3.39
CA ASP A 103 -20.79 6.36 2.08
C ASP A 103 -19.53 5.70 1.48
N SER A 104 -18.36 6.31 1.65
CA SER A 104 -17.06 5.76 1.24
C SER A 104 -15.95 6.27 2.16
N ALA A 105 -14.75 5.68 2.06
CA ALA A 105 -13.57 6.08 2.85
C ALA A 105 -13.20 7.57 2.70
N HIS A 106 -13.66 8.23 1.65
CA HIS A 106 -13.36 9.64 1.35
C HIS A 106 -14.57 10.58 1.46
N SER A 107 -15.74 10.05 1.80
CA SER A 107 -16.95 10.85 1.98
C SER A 107 -17.02 11.48 3.38
N GLU A 108 -17.97 12.41 3.56
CA GLU A 108 -18.25 12.95 4.89
C GLU A 108 -18.75 11.87 5.84
N ILE A 109 -18.34 11.97 7.10
CA ILE A 109 -18.77 11.06 8.16
C ILE A 109 -20.18 11.40 8.58
N ASP A 110 -21.05 10.40 8.67
CA ASP A 110 -22.29 10.49 9.43
C ASP A 110 -21.96 10.38 10.93
N PHE A 111 -21.77 11.54 11.57
CA PHE A 111 -21.41 11.60 12.98
C PHE A 111 -22.48 11.01 13.89
N GLU A 112 -23.77 11.06 13.53
CA GLU A 112 -24.86 10.47 14.30
C GLU A 112 -24.75 8.94 14.25
N ALA A 113 -24.61 8.38 13.04
CA ALA A 113 -24.41 6.94 12.85
C ALA A 113 -23.14 6.45 13.55
N LEU A 114 -22.03 7.19 13.44
CA LEU A 114 -20.77 6.83 14.11
C LEU A 114 -20.91 6.80 15.64
N LEU A 115 -21.52 7.83 16.24
CA LEU A 115 -21.71 7.93 17.70
C LEU A 115 -22.66 6.82 18.20
N ASP A 116 -23.66 6.44 17.43
CA ASP A 116 -24.58 5.36 17.79
C ASP A 116 -23.86 4.01 17.86
N THR A 117 -22.79 3.80 17.07
CA THR A 117 -21.98 2.58 17.15
C THR A 117 -21.05 2.55 18.37
N ARG A 118 -20.84 3.69 19.06
CA ARG A 118 -19.99 3.85 20.25
C ARG A 118 -18.61 3.22 20.09
N PRO A 119 -17.82 3.58 19.09
CA PRO A 119 -16.47 3.09 18.96
C PRO A 119 -15.54 3.72 19.99
N GLU A 120 -14.51 3.00 20.42
CA GLU A 120 -13.38 3.54 21.20
C GLU A 120 -12.34 4.16 20.27
N VAL A 121 -12.23 3.60 19.06
CA VAL A 121 -11.26 4.01 18.04
C VAL A 121 -11.97 4.17 16.70
N TYR A 122 -11.60 5.23 15.99
CA TYR A 122 -11.95 5.46 14.60
C TYR A 122 -10.66 5.45 13.75
N LEU A 123 -10.52 4.44 12.88
CA LEU A 123 -9.39 4.33 11.97
C LEU A 123 -9.68 5.07 10.67
N VAL A 124 -8.81 5.98 10.28
CA VAL A 124 -8.98 6.85 9.12
C VAL A 124 -7.68 6.96 8.31
N PHE A 125 -7.78 7.32 7.03
CA PHE A 125 -6.59 7.64 6.23
C PHE A 125 -5.83 8.84 6.80
N ALA A 126 -4.49 8.73 6.80
CA ALA A 126 -3.60 9.75 7.35
C ALA A 126 -3.23 10.84 6.33
N THR A 127 -2.91 10.46 5.10
CA THR A 127 -2.05 11.28 4.24
C THR A 127 -2.53 11.47 2.81
N ASN A 128 -3.72 11.00 2.45
CA ASN A 128 -4.24 11.16 1.10
C ASN A 128 -4.70 12.59 0.73
N GLY A 129 -4.74 13.50 1.71
CA GLY A 129 -5.17 14.89 1.53
C GLY A 129 -6.67 15.07 1.25
N MET A 130 -7.43 13.97 1.14
CA MET A 130 -8.88 13.99 0.92
C MET A 130 -9.66 14.06 2.24
N VAL A 131 -9.02 13.69 3.35
CA VAL A 131 -9.62 13.63 4.68
C VAL A 131 -8.90 14.59 5.61
N ASP A 132 -9.64 15.55 6.17
CA ASP A 132 -9.12 16.46 7.22
C ASP A 132 -9.15 15.75 8.57
N THR A 133 -8.10 14.98 8.84
CA THR A 133 -7.95 14.18 10.07
C THR A 133 -7.96 15.06 11.33
N ASN A 134 -7.44 16.29 11.25
CA ASN A 134 -7.44 17.20 12.40
C ASN A 134 -8.85 17.68 12.73
N ALA A 135 -9.64 18.07 11.72
CA ALA A 135 -11.05 18.44 11.94
C ALA A 135 -11.89 17.28 12.49
N ILE A 136 -11.57 16.04 12.12
CA ILE A 136 -12.22 14.85 12.67
C ILE A 136 -11.84 14.67 14.14
N ARG A 137 -10.55 14.79 14.50
CA ARG A 137 -10.07 14.71 15.89
C ARG A 137 -10.74 15.75 16.78
N GLU A 138 -10.82 17.00 16.34
CA GLU A 138 -11.47 18.07 17.09
C GLU A 138 -12.92 17.76 17.46
N LYS A 139 -13.60 16.96 16.66
CA LYS A 139 -15.00 16.56 16.91
C LYS A 139 -15.13 15.27 17.75
N LEU A 140 -14.27 14.28 17.55
CA LEU A 140 -14.43 12.94 18.11
C LEU A 140 -13.67 12.74 19.43
N GLU A 141 -12.47 13.31 19.58
CA GLU A 141 -11.68 13.13 20.81
C GLU A 141 -12.36 13.72 22.06
N PRO A 142 -13.05 14.87 22.00
CA PRO A 142 -13.78 15.39 23.16
C PRO A 142 -14.93 14.48 23.64
N VAL A 143 -15.41 13.57 22.79
CA VAL A 143 -16.47 12.61 23.17
C VAL A 143 -15.90 11.21 23.46
N GLY A 144 -14.56 11.10 23.56
CA GLY A 144 -13.87 9.88 24.00
C GLY A 144 -13.57 8.87 22.90
N ILE A 145 -13.61 9.28 21.63
CA ILE A 145 -13.24 8.43 20.49
C ILE A 145 -11.86 8.83 20.01
N SER A 146 -10.89 7.90 20.09
CA SER A 146 -9.54 8.09 19.56
C SER A 146 -9.53 8.00 18.05
N VAL A 147 -8.99 9.00 17.35
CA VAL A 147 -8.86 9.01 15.90
C VAL A 147 -7.44 8.60 15.52
N ILE A 148 -7.27 7.38 15.04
CA ILE A 148 -5.98 6.83 14.62
C ILE A 148 -5.87 6.90 13.10
N ALA A 149 -4.82 7.57 12.63
CA ALA A 149 -4.57 7.78 11.22
C ALA A 149 -3.55 6.77 10.68
N LEU A 150 -4.00 5.81 9.85
CA LEU A 150 -3.18 4.78 9.22
C LEU A 150 -3.63 4.60 7.77
N ASP A 151 -2.68 4.59 6.83
CA ASP A 151 -2.97 4.52 5.41
C ASP A 151 -3.02 3.08 4.85
N PHE A 152 -2.05 2.25 5.21
CA PHE A 152 -1.84 0.88 4.72
C PHE A 152 -1.66 0.75 3.19
N TYR A 153 -1.43 1.84 2.48
CA TYR A 153 -1.19 1.80 1.03
C TYR A 153 0.17 2.37 0.62
N LYS A 154 0.89 3.06 1.52
CA LYS A 154 2.24 3.54 1.22
C LYS A 154 3.26 2.46 1.51
N TYR A 155 4.08 2.14 0.51
CA TYR A 155 5.05 1.06 0.61
C TYR A 155 6.04 1.24 1.77
N ASP A 156 6.59 2.43 1.91
CA ASP A 156 7.57 2.79 2.94
C ASP A 156 7.00 2.78 4.37
N LEU A 157 5.69 3.06 4.52
CA LEU A 157 4.99 3.10 5.80
C LEU A 157 4.26 1.79 6.15
N LEU A 158 4.00 0.91 5.19
CA LEU A 158 3.16 -0.27 5.37
C LEU A 158 3.58 -1.12 6.57
N ARG A 159 4.88 -1.41 6.71
CA ARG A 159 5.38 -2.23 7.83
C ARG A 159 5.23 -1.52 9.17
N TYR A 160 5.44 -0.21 9.20
CA TYR A 160 5.23 0.60 10.39
C TYR A 160 3.76 0.57 10.82
N GLU A 161 2.85 0.82 9.89
CA GLU A 161 1.41 0.86 10.15
C GLU A 161 0.86 -0.51 10.57
N ILE A 162 1.35 -1.60 9.96
CA ILE A 162 1.06 -2.96 10.42
C ILE A 162 1.57 -3.17 11.85
N SER A 163 2.76 -2.65 12.20
CA SER A 163 3.28 -2.75 13.57
C SER A 163 2.42 -1.98 14.56
N VAL A 164 1.94 -0.77 14.19
CA VAL A 164 1.02 0.03 15.02
C VAL A 164 -0.28 -0.75 15.27
N MET A 165 -0.85 -1.36 14.24
CA MET A 165 -2.05 -2.19 14.38
C MET A 165 -1.78 -3.43 15.25
N ALA A 166 -0.63 -4.07 15.07
CA ALA A 166 -0.23 -5.22 15.87
C ALA A 166 -0.02 -4.86 17.34
N ASP A 167 0.60 -3.72 17.65
CA ASP A 167 0.78 -3.25 19.01
C ASP A 167 -0.56 -2.92 19.67
N LEU A 168 -1.49 -2.31 18.94
CA LEU A 168 -2.82 -1.97 19.43
C LEU A 168 -3.64 -3.22 19.83
N PHE A 169 -3.46 -4.33 19.11
CA PHE A 169 -4.23 -5.57 19.33
C PHE A 169 -3.42 -6.73 19.92
N GLY A 170 -2.16 -6.50 20.35
CA GLY A 170 -1.32 -7.55 20.91
C GLY A 170 -0.93 -8.66 19.93
N LYS A 171 -0.72 -8.29 18.63
CA LYS A 171 -0.48 -9.20 17.51
C LYS A 171 0.97 -9.15 16.98
N GLN A 172 1.94 -8.93 17.87
CA GLN A 172 3.36 -8.80 17.48
C GLN A 172 3.93 -10.08 16.88
N GLN A 173 3.44 -11.24 17.29
CA GLN A 173 3.90 -12.52 16.75
C GLN A 173 3.44 -12.68 15.30
N GLU A 174 2.19 -12.33 15.00
CA GLU A 174 1.58 -12.37 13.68
C GLU A 174 2.27 -11.38 12.75
N SER A 175 2.52 -10.15 13.19
CA SER A 175 3.24 -9.15 12.39
C SER A 175 4.68 -9.58 12.08
N ASN A 176 5.41 -10.18 13.02
CA ASN A 176 6.74 -10.70 12.76
C ASN A 176 6.75 -11.84 11.73
N ALA A 177 5.76 -12.74 11.78
CA ALA A 177 5.60 -13.79 10.79
C ALA A 177 5.30 -13.21 9.40
N LEU A 178 4.42 -12.21 9.33
CA LEU A 178 4.08 -11.49 8.11
C LEU A 178 5.29 -10.77 7.51
N PHE A 179 6.10 -10.09 8.33
CA PHE A 179 7.32 -9.42 7.86
C PHE A 179 8.37 -10.41 7.36
N SER A 180 8.47 -11.59 7.96
CA SER A 180 9.33 -12.66 7.45
C SER A 180 8.89 -13.11 6.05
N GLU A 181 7.60 -13.25 5.83
CA GLU A 181 7.03 -13.57 4.52
C GLU A 181 7.32 -12.44 3.50
N PHE A 182 7.06 -11.20 3.86
CA PHE A 182 7.37 -10.03 3.03
C PHE A 182 8.85 -10.00 2.63
N ASN A 183 9.75 -10.24 3.59
CA ASN A 183 11.19 -10.30 3.32
C ASN A 183 11.53 -11.42 2.33
N THR A 184 10.88 -12.59 2.44
CA THR A 184 11.11 -13.71 1.53
C THR A 184 10.71 -13.36 0.10
N ILE A 185 9.53 -12.75 -0.09
CA ILE A 185 9.04 -12.32 -1.39
C ILE A 185 9.96 -11.27 -2.01
N GLN A 186 10.32 -10.23 -1.24
CA GLN A 186 11.19 -9.16 -1.70
C GLN A 186 12.59 -9.68 -2.07
N PHE A 187 13.16 -10.53 -1.24
CA PHE A 187 14.47 -11.13 -1.50
C PHE A 187 14.48 -11.97 -2.79
N GLU A 188 13.41 -12.71 -3.08
CA GLU A 188 13.29 -13.46 -4.32
C GLU A 188 13.34 -12.53 -5.54
N ILE A 189 12.63 -11.41 -5.49
CA ILE A 189 12.63 -10.42 -6.56
C ILE A 189 14.00 -9.76 -6.68
N GLU A 190 14.56 -9.25 -5.59
CA GLU A 190 15.86 -8.59 -5.56
C GLU A 190 16.97 -9.50 -6.09
N ASN A 191 16.96 -10.77 -5.70
CA ASN A 191 17.95 -11.75 -6.14
C ASN A 191 17.88 -11.98 -7.66
N ARG A 192 16.69 -12.08 -8.24
CA ARG A 192 16.52 -12.23 -9.69
C ARG A 192 16.92 -10.99 -10.47
N LEU A 193 16.67 -9.81 -9.91
CA LEU A 193 17.02 -8.53 -10.52
C LEU A 193 18.47 -8.09 -10.25
N SER A 194 19.24 -8.81 -9.41
CA SER A 194 20.55 -8.40 -8.96
C SER A 194 21.61 -8.22 -10.06
N GLY A 195 21.42 -8.86 -11.20
CA GLY A 195 22.28 -8.73 -12.38
C GLY A 195 21.76 -7.74 -13.44
N LEU A 196 20.66 -7.05 -13.17
CA LEU A 196 20.04 -6.15 -14.12
C LEU A 196 20.72 -4.79 -14.13
N ASP A 197 21.25 -4.41 -15.29
CA ASP A 197 21.82 -3.07 -15.47
C ASP A 197 20.71 -2.01 -15.52
N SER A 198 21.04 -0.77 -15.17
CA SER A 198 20.06 0.33 -15.19
C SER A 198 19.47 0.59 -16.58
N ALA A 199 20.20 0.26 -17.64
CA ALA A 199 19.75 0.40 -19.03
C ALA A 199 18.73 -0.66 -19.44
N ASP A 200 18.66 -1.77 -18.70
CA ASP A 200 17.74 -2.88 -18.99
C ASP A 200 16.43 -2.77 -18.19
N ARG A 201 16.30 -1.72 -17.36
CA ARG A 201 15.08 -1.43 -16.62
C ARG A 201 14.09 -0.71 -17.52
N PRO A 202 12.87 -1.23 -17.71
CA PRO A 202 11.88 -0.56 -18.55
C PRO A 202 11.45 0.78 -17.98
N ASN A 203 11.32 1.78 -18.84
CA ASN A 203 10.68 3.05 -18.52
C ASN A 203 9.17 2.83 -18.48
N VAL A 204 8.55 3.20 -17.39
CA VAL A 204 7.13 2.97 -17.12
C VAL A 204 6.42 4.31 -16.96
N VAL A 205 5.33 4.49 -17.67
CA VAL A 205 4.34 5.53 -17.36
C VAL A 205 3.17 4.85 -16.66
N MET A 206 2.81 5.34 -15.47
CA MET A 206 1.64 4.89 -14.74
C MET A 206 0.59 6.00 -14.72
N GLU A 207 -0.52 5.78 -15.41
CA GLU A 207 -1.65 6.71 -15.42
C GLU A 207 -2.66 6.36 -14.33
N HIS A 208 -3.18 7.40 -13.69
CA HIS A 208 -4.27 7.27 -12.75
C HIS A 208 -5.59 6.99 -13.49
N HIS A 209 -6.46 6.19 -12.90
CA HIS A 209 -7.76 5.81 -13.48
C HIS A 209 -8.59 6.98 -14.02
N ALA A 210 -8.50 8.16 -13.39
CA ALA A 210 -9.24 9.35 -13.85
C ALA A 210 -8.79 9.87 -15.22
N SER A 211 -7.61 9.49 -15.70
CA SER A 211 -7.07 9.95 -16.99
C SER A 211 -7.73 9.31 -18.20
N LEU A 212 -8.48 8.23 -18.03
CA LEU A 212 -9.13 7.52 -19.14
C LEU A 212 -10.15 8.36 -19.90
N THR A 213 -10.80 9.28 -19.21
CA THR A 213 -11.87 10.13 -19.77
C THR A 213 -11.52 11.61 -19.77
N ARG A 214 -10.30 11.98 -19.39
CA ARG A 214 -9.84 13.36 -19.21
C ARG A 214 -8.40 13.52 -19.70
N ASP A 215 -7.83 14.71 -19.45
CA ASP A 215 -6.39 14.93 -19.65
C ASP A 215 -5.59 13.94 -18.79
N PRO A 216 -4.45 13.43 -19.29
CA PRO A 216 -3.67 12.45 -18.57
C PRO A 216 -3.27 12.91 -17.17
N VAL A 217 -3.47 12.04 -16.20
CA VAL A 217 -3.00 12.20 -14.82
C VAL A 217 -2.04 11.05 -14.54
N VAL A 218 -0.78 11.38 -14.31
CA VAL A 218 0.25 10.37 -14.03
C VAL A 218 0.52 10.26 -12.54
N LEU A 219 0.91 9.08 -12.09
CA LEU A 219 1.36 8.84 -10.73
C LEU A 219 2.85 9.18 -10.62
N THR A 220 3.23 9.90 -9.57
CA THR A 220 4.52 10.59 -9.46
C THR A 220 5.30 10.14 -8.22
N GLY A 221 6.32 10.89 -7.83
CA GLY A 221 7.32 10.47 -6.86
C GLY A 221 6.81 10.07 -5.48
N THR A 222 5.68 10.62 -5.01
CA THR A 222 5.12 10.25 -3.69
C THR A 222 4.00 9.21 -3.78
N SER A 223 3.77 8.64 -4.97
CA SER A 223 2.85 7.53 -5.16
C SER A 223 3.52 6.21 -4.77
N GLN A 224 2.81 5.35 -4.06
CA GLN A 224 3.24 3.98 -3.79
C GLN A 224 3.51 3.16 -5.07
N TRP A 225 2.85 3.52 -6.17
CA TRP A 225 3.13 2.88 -7.46
C TRP A 225 4.56 3.11 -7.95
N THR A 226 5.17 4.26 -7.62
CA THR A 226 6.57 4.52 -7.95
C THR A 226 7.47 3.52 -7.22
N ASP A 227 7.27 3.31 -5.92
CA ASP A 227 8.04 2.33 -5.16
C ASP A 227 7.83 0.90 -5.71
N ILE A 228 6.57 0.52 -5.96
CA ILE A 228 6.21 -0.80 -6.51
C ILE A 228 6.87 -1.04 -7.86
N ILE A 229 6.84 -0.06 -8.77
CA ILE A 229 7.49 -0.12 -10.09
C ILE A 229 9.01 -0.27 -9.93
N GLU A 230 9.65 0.51 -9.06
CA GLU A 230 11.10 0.46 -8.87
C GLU A 230 11.56 -0.88 -8.27
N ILE A 231 10.82 -1.43 -7.31
CA ILE A 231 11.10 -2.73 -6.69
C ILE A 231 10.90 -3.87 -7.71
N ALA A 232 9.90 -3.76 -8.56
CA ALA A 232 9.66 -4.71 -9.65
C ALA A 232 10.69 -4.60 -10.80
N GLY A 233 11.65 -3.67 -10.70
CA GLY A 233 12.74 -3.51 -11.65
C GLY A 233 12.47 -2.52 -12.79
N GLY A 234 11.40 -1.73 -12.73
CA GLY A 234 11.11 -0.65 -13.68
C GLY A 234 11.64 0.71 -13.22
N VAL A 235 11.36 1.75 -14.01
CA VAL A 235 11.64 3.16 -13.70
C VAL A 235 10.38 3.97 -14.01
N ASN A 236 9.77 4.59 -13.02
CA ASN A 236 8.68 5.53 -13.29
C ASN A 236 9.23 6.80 -13.92
N VAL A 237 8.82 7.09 -15.15
CA VAL A 237 9.30 8.23 -15.95
C VAL A 237 8.99 9.57 -15.30
N PHE A 238 7.88 9.64 -14.58
CA PHE A 238 7.40 10.88 -13.95
C PHE A 238 7.68 10.96 -12.44
N LYS A 239 8.57 10.12 -11.91
CA LYS A 239 8.90 10.07 -10.47
C LYS A 239 9.42 11.38 -9.88
N ASP A 240 10.05 12.22 -10.69
CA ASP A 240 10.60 13.51 -10.25
C ASP A 240 9.56 14.65 -10.25
N LEU A 241 8.34 14.40 -10.75
CA LEU A 241 7.26 15.37 -10.65
C LEU A 241 6.70 15.43 -9.21
N PRO A 242 6.30 16.61 -8.75
CA PRO A 242 5.84 16.78 -7.37
C PRO A 242 4.46 16.14 -7.15
N GLY A 243 4.25 15.67 -5.91
CA GLY A 243 2.97 15.17 -5.44
C GLY A 243 2.78 13.68 -5.70
N HIS A 244 1.57 13.23 -5.42
CA HIS A 244 1.12 11.85 -5.62
C HIS A 244 0.66 11.61 -7.06
N THR A 245 -0.05 12.59 -7.61
CA THR A 245 -0.52 12.64 -9.00
C THR A 245 -0.25 14.01 -9.59
N THR A 246 -0.03 14.07 -10.91
CA THR A 246 0.18 15.32 -11.63
C THR A 246 -0.48 15.23 -13.01
N HIS A 247 -1.15 16.31 -13.43
CA HIS A 247 -1.60 16.46 -14.81
C HIS A 247 -0.40 16.67 -15.74
N VAL A 248 -0.39 15.96 -16.85
CA VAL A 248 0.59 16.14 -17.91
C VAL A 248 -0.14 16.30 -19.25
N ASP A 249 0.50 16.96 -20.19
CA ASP A 249 0.00 17.00 -21.56
C ASP A 249 0.22 15.65 -22.25
N MET A 250 -0.66 15.29 -23.16
CA MET A 250 -0.51 14.06 -23.94
C MET A 250 0.87 13.97 -24.63
N GLU A 251 1.40 15.12 -25.10
CA GLU A 251 2.73 15.20 -25.69
C GLU A 251 3.83 14.76 -24.74
N ALA A 252 3.70 14.99 -23.45
CA ALA A 252 4.69 14.54 -22.45
C ALA A 252 4.78 13.00 -22.38
N ILE A 253 3.66 12.30 -22.55
CA ILE A 253 3.65 10.83 -22.61
C ILE A 253 4.26 10.36 -23.93
N LEU A 254 3.93 11.02 -25.05
CA LEU A 254 4.48 10.69 -26.36
C LEU A 254 6.00 10.93 -26.42
N ASP A 255 6.48 12.04 -25.82
CA ASP A 255 7.90 12.37 -25.76
C ASP A 255 8.67 11.42 -24.84
N ALA A 256 8.03 10.95 -23.76
CA ALA A 256 8.61 9.98 -22.85
C ALA A 256 8.77 8.59 -23.49
N ASN A 257 7.92 8.25 -24.46
CA ASN A 257 7.89 6.98 -25.18
C ASN A 257 8.21 5.79 -24.28
N PRO A 258 7.35 5.46 -23.31
CA PRO A 258 7.65 4.44 -22.33
C PRO A 258 7.74 3.05 -22.95
N ASP A 259 8.56 2.18 -22.34
CA ASP A 259 8.62 0.75 -22.68
C ASP A 259 7.35 0.01 -22.19
N ILE A 260 6.72 0.53 -21.13
CA ILE A 260 5.49 -0.03 -20.56
C ILE A 260 4.54 1.10 -20.20
N LEU A 261 3.29 0.95 -20.62
CA LEU A 261 2.20 1.84 -20.26
C LEU A 261 1.26 1.14 -19.29
N MET A 262 1.17 1.67 -18.05
CA MET A 262 0.35 1.10 -16.99
C MET A 262 -0.81 2.01 -16.62
N PHE A 263 -1.88 1.39 -16.16
CA PHE A 263 -3.09 2.07 -15.69
C PHE A 263 -3.56 1.50 -14.35
N ASP A 264 -4.02 2.39 -13.46
CA ASP A 264 -4.75 2.01 -12.28
C ASP A 264 -6.14 1.48 -12.67
N GLY A 265 -6.46 0.27 -12.26
CA GLY A 265 -7.61 -0.48 -12.73
C GLY A 265 -8.97 -0.12 -12.12
N ILE A 266 -9.03 0.86 -11.20
CA ILE A 266 -10.27 1.19 -10.48
C ILE A 266 -11.45 1.50 -11.41
N THR A 267 -11.21 2.15 -12.55
CA THR A 267 -12.28 2.46 -13.53
C THR A 267 -12.55 1.35 -14.56
N PHE A 268 -11.78 0.28 -14.51
CA PHE A 268 -11.90 -0.81 -15.49
C PHE A 268 -12.66 -2.02 -14.96
N GLU A 269 -13.22 -1.92 -13.76
CA GLU A 269 -13.98 -3.00 -13.15
C GLU A 269 -13.18 -4.33 -13.13
N ILE A 270 -11.90 -4.25 -12.70
CA ILE A 270 -11.04 -5.40 -12.47
C ILE A 270 -10.65 -5.47 -10.99
N GLY A 271 -10.64 -6.67 -10.44
CA GLY A 271 -10.37 -6.93 -9.03
C GLY A 271 -11.06 -8.19 -8.53
N PHE A 272 -11.31 -8.25 -7.22
CA PHE A 272 -12.01 -9.38 -6.62
C PHE A 272 -13.49 -9.36 -7.02
N ASN A 273 -14.00 -10.49 -7.51
CA ASN A 273 -15.36 -10.65 -8.07
C ASN A 273 -15.70 -9.78 -9.29
N ASP A 274 -14.90 -8.82 -9.59
CA ASP A 274 -15.04 -8.08 -10.83
C ASP A 274 -14.69 -9.02 -11.97
N PHE A 275 -15.71 -9.53 -12.58
CA PHE A 275 -15.55 -10.51 -13.58
C PHE A 275 -15.52 -9.89 -14.94
N ASP A 276 -14.49 -10.14 -15.52
CA ASP A 276 -14.25 -9.93 -16.86
C ASP A 276 -14.48 -11.12 -17.75
N ASP A 277 -15.26 -10.95 -18.75
CA ASP A 277 -15.06 -11.72 -19.93
C ASP A 277 -13.76 -11.23 -20.63
N LYS A 278 -13.11 -12.09 -21.38
CA LYS A 278 -11.85 -11.77 -22.09
C LYS A 278 -11.98 -10.55 -23.00
N ASP A 279 -13.19 -10.19 -23.40
CA ASP A 279 -13.47 -9.08 -24.30
C ASP A 279 -13.37 -7.71 -23.60
N SER A 280 -13.59 -7.65 -22.30
CA SER A 280 -13.49 -6.42 -21.51
C SER A 280 -12.05 -5.89 -21.47
N CYS A 281 -11.07 -6.72 -21.12
CA CYS A 281 -9.66 -6.33 -21.17
C CYS A 281 -9.22 -5.86 -22.55
N SER A 282 -9.59 -6.58 -23.61
CA SER A 282 -9.27 -6.20 -24.99
C SER A 282 -9.86 -4.86 -25.35
N SER A 283 -11.13 -4.62 -24.98
CA SER A 283 -11.81 -3.35 -25.23
C SER A 283 -11.13 -2.17 -24.54
N HIS A 284 -10.65 -2.36 -23.30
CA HIS A 284 -9.91 -1.32 -22.57
C HIS A 284 -8.55 -1.05 -23.21
N MET A 285 -7.84 -2.09 -23.64
CA MET A 285 -6.54 -1.93 -24.34
C MET A 285 -6.71 -1.23 -25.69
N ASP A 286 -7.73 -1.61 -26.46
CA ASP A 286 -8.05 -0.95 -27.74
C ASP A 286 -8.38 0.53 -27.53
N PHE A 287 -9.18 0.86 -26.51
CA PHE A 287 -9.50 2.23 -26.15
C PHE A 287 -8.25 3.08 -25.84
N ILE A 288 -7.29 2.50 -25.13
CA ILE A 288 -6.02 3.18 -24.79
C ILE A 288 -5.17 3.36 -26.05
N ALA A 289 -5.03 2.32 -26.86
CA ALA A 289 -4.23 2.33 -28.08
C ALA A 289 -4.77 3.32 -29.14
N ASP A 290 -6.09 3.54 -29.16
CA ASP A 290 -6.76 4.46 -30.09
C ASP A 290 -6.58 5.96 -29.73
N ARG A 291 -5.93 6.28 -28.61
CA ARG A 291 -5.62 7.66 -28.28
C ARG A 291 -4.71 8.29 -29.34
N PRO A 292 -4.89 9.61 -29.64
CA PRO A 292 -4.11 10.28 -30.68
C PRO A 292 -2.60 10.16 -30.45
N GLY A 293 -1.90 9.51 -31.39
CA GLY A 293 -0.45 9.33 -31.37
C GLY A 293 0.06 8.12 -30.60
N PHE A 294 -0.78 7.43 -29.81
CA PHE A 294 -0.38 6.25 -29.03
C PHE A 294 0.00 5.07 -29.91
N ASP A 295 -0.51 4.99 -31.13
CA ASP A 295 -0.11 4.04 -32.16
C ASP A 295 1.40 4.06 -32.49
N LYS A 296 2.14 5.08 -32.01
CA LYS A 296 3.58 5.24 -32.20
C LYS A 296 4.41 4.91 -30.95
N LEU A 297 3.77 4.74 -29.80
CA LEU A 297 4.48 4.39 -28.57
C LEU A 297 5.00 2.96 -28.62
N ASP A 298 6.23 2.76 -28.17
CA ASP A 298 6.85 1.43 -28.11
C ASP A 298 6.00 0.47 -27.26
N ALA A 299 5.45 0.94 -26.13
CA ALA A 299 4.54 0.17 -25.28
C ALA A 299 3.31 -0.36 -26.02
N VAL A 300 2.77 0.39 -26.98
CA VAL A 300 1.61 -0.01 -27.78
C VAL A 300 2.04 -0.96 -28.90
N ILE A 301 3.12 -0.62 -29.62
CA ILE A 301 3.65 -1.40 -30.74
C ILE A 301 4.09 -2.80 -30.27
N GLU A 302 4.72 -2.88 -29.09
CA GLU A 302 5.24 -4.12 -28.50
C GLU A 302 4.22 -4.85 -27.63
N ASN A 303 2.98 -4.36 -27.55
CA ASN A 303 1.91 -4.90 -26.70
C ASN A 303 2.31 -4.98 -25.22
N ARG A 304 2.90 -3.93 -24.67
CA ARG A 304 3.31 -3.81 -23.29
C ARG A 304 2.45 -2.81 -22.51
N MET A 305 1.15 -2.93 -22.67
CA MET A 305 0.16 -2.17 -21.88
C MET A 305 -0.38 -3.05 -20.77
N LEU A 306 -0.52 -2.48 -19.57
CA LEU A 306 -0.98 -3.15 -18.35
C LEU A 306 -2.06 -2.34 -17.67
N ILE A 307 -3.12 -3.00 -17.22
CA ILE A 307 -4.08 -2.43 -16.26
C ILE A 307 -3.98 -3.28 -15.00
N MET A 308 -3.71 -2.63 -13.87
CA MET A 308 -3.52 -3.29 -12.58
C MET A 308 -4.69 -2.96 -11.66
N SER A 309 -5.30 -3.93 -11.01
CA SER A 309 -6.39 -3.64 -10.07
C SER A 309 -5.92 -2.79 -8.89
N GLY A 310 -6.85 -2.05 -8.28
CA GLY A 310 -6.54 -1.16 -7.16
C GLY A 310 -6.00 -1.87 -5.92
N GLU A 311 -6.27 -3.18 -5.76
CA GLU A 311 -5.75 -3.98 -4.66
C GLU A 311 -4.21 -4.07 -4.64
N PHE A 312 -3.56 -3.97 -5.80
CA PHE A 312 -2.09 -3.89 -5.87
C PHE A 312 -1.52 -2.63 -5.20
N ALA A 313 -2.33 -1.61 -5.02
CA ALA A 313 -1.92 -0.38 -4.35
C ALA A 313 -2.13 -0.41 -2.82
N GLY A 314 -2.70 -1.49 -2.28
CA GLY A 314 -3.00 -1.69 -0.86
C GLY A 314 -2.11 -2.74 -0.20
N PRO A 315 -2.54 -3.35 0.91
CA PRO A 315 -1.77 -4.38 1.64
C PRO A 315 -1.38 -5.60 0.83
N MET A 316 -2.08 -5.90 -0.27
CA MET A 316 -1.73 -6.96 -1.22
C MET A 316 -0.45 -6.65 -2.01
N MET A 317 0.05 -5.41 -2.02
CA MET A 317 1.16 -4.97 -2.90
C MET A 317 2.38 -5.90 -2.84
N ILE A 318 2.75 -6.39 -1.66
CA ILE A 318 3.93 -7.26 -1.52
C ILE A 318 3.72 -8.59 -2.24
N HIS A 319 2.52 -9.16 -2.14
CA HIS A 319 2.16 -10.42 -2.82
C HIS A 319 1.95 -10.22 -4.32
N GLY A 320 1.66 -9.00 -4.75
CA GLY A 320 1.54 -8.61 -6.16
C GLY A 320 2.87 -8.31 -6.85
N LEU A 321 3.92 -7.97 -6.09
CA LEU A 321 5.25 -7.64 -6.66
C LEU A 321 5.81 -8.70 -7.60
N PRO A 322 5.75 -10.02 -7.31
CA PRO A 322 6.25 -11.05 -8.24
C PRO A 322 5.54 -11.02 -9.60
N THR A 323 4.24 -10.75 -9.62
CA THR A 323 3.46 -10.62 -10.85
C THR A 323 3.95 -9.42 -11.66
N LEU A 324 4.11 -8.26 -11.05
CA LEU A 324 4.59 -7.06 -11.71
C LEU A 324 6.04 -7.24 -12.22
N ALA A 325 6.93 -7.81 -11.41
CA ALA A 325 8.30 -8.10 -11.81
C ALA A 325 8.39 -9.06 -13.02
N LYS A 326 7.52 -10.06 -13.06
CA LYS A 326 7.41 -10.98 -14.22
C LYS A 326 6.90 -10.28 -15.48
N LEU A 327 5.95 -9.34 -15.34
CA LEU A 327 5.45 -8.54 -16.47
C LEU A 327 6.53 -7.60 -17.02
N PHE A 328 7.40 -7.08 -16.16
CA PHE A 328 8.52 -6.23 -16.57
C PHE A 328 9.69 -7.04 -17.18
N HIS A 329 10.01 -8.19 -16.59
CA HIS A 329 11.17 -9.02 -16.91
C HIS A 329 10.78 -10.50 -17.09
N PRO A 330 9.98 -10.85 -18.10
CA PRO A 330 9.45 -12.22 -18.25
C PRO A 330 10.54 -13.28 -18.27
N ASP A 331 11.70 -13.02 -18.87
CA ASP A 331 12.80 -13.97 -18.97
C ASP A 331 13.45 -14.30 -17.62
N LEU A 332 13.50 -13.33 -16.69
CA LEU A 332 14.08 -13.51 -15.35
C LEU A 332 13.13 -14.24 -14.38
N PHE A 333 11.85 -14.26 -14.69
CA PHE A 333 10.80 -14.81 -13.83
C PHE A 333 10.03 -15.96 -14.51
N GLN A 334 10.55 -16.53 -15.59
CA GLN A 334 9.86 -17.54 -16.39
C GLN A 334 9.42 -18.76 -15.56
N ASP A 335 10.29 -19.21 -14.64
CA ASP A 335 10.07 -20.37 -13.78
C ASP A 335 9.25 -20.06 -12.52
N LEU A 336 8.95 -18.78 -12.24
CA LEU A 336 8.21 -18.39 -11.05
C LEU A 336 6.70 -18.44 -11.30
N ASP A 337 6.00 -19.17 -10.46
CA ASP A 337 4.54 -19.15 -10.40
C ASP A 337 4.07 -17.93 -9.60
N THR A 338 3.81 -16.82 -10.28
CA THR A 338 3.42 -15.57 -9.65
C THR A 338 1.95 -15.56 -9.22
N GLU A 339 1.11 -16.37 -9.86
CA GLU A 339 -0.29 -16.53 -9.45
C GLU A 339 -0.41 -17.15 -8.05
N ALA A 340 0.46 -18.09 -7.71
CA ALA A 340 0.48 -18.72 -6.40
C ALA A 340 0.63 -17.71 -5.25
N TYR A 341 1.30 -16.56 -5.46
CA TYR A 341 1.40 -15.51 -4.42
C TYR A 341 0.06 -14.81 -4.19
N LEU A 342 -0.68 -14.51 -5.25
CA LEU A 342 -2.01 -13.90 -5.16
C LEU A 342 -3.03 -14.89 -4.61
N GLU A 343 -3.04 -16.13 -5.08
CA GLU A 343 -3.90 -17.19 -4.55
C GLU A 343 -3.65 -17.40 -3.05
N ASN A 344 -2.37 -17.44 -2.63
CA ASN A 344 -2.01 -17.57 -1.23
C ASN A 344 -2.47 -16.37 -0.39
N TYR A 345 -2.43 -15.14 -0.92
CA TYR A 345 -2.95 -13.95 -0.25
C TYR A 345 -4.44 -14.12 0.07
N PHE A 346 -5.27 -14.49 -0.92
CA PHE A 346 -6.70 -14.66 -0.72
C PHE A 346 -7.04 -15.86 0.16
N THR A 347 -6.44 -17.02 -0.09
CA THR A 347 -6.75 -18.25 0.66
C THR A 347 -6.28 -18.16 2.10
N ARG A 348 -5.10 -17.61 2.37
CA ARG A 348 -4.53 -17.58 3.70
C ARG A 348 -5.11 -16.48 4.58
N TYR A 349 -5.26 -15.26 4.03
CA TYR A 349 -5.69 -14.12 4.82
C TYR A 349 -7.19 -13.87 4.72
N HIS A 350 -7.78 -14.07 3.55
CA HIS A 350 -9.20 -13.82 3.36
C HIS A 350 -10.06 -15.09 3.46
N ASN A 351 -9.45 -16.27 3.49
CA ASN A 351 -10.13 -17.56 3.53
C ASN A 351 -11.16 -17.73 2.39
N VAL A 352 -10.84 -17.19 1.23
CA VAL A 352 -11.61 -17.29 -0.01
C VAL A 352 -10.70 -17.70 -1.15
N ASP A 353 -11.25 -18.29 -2.20
CA ASP A 353 -10.52 -18.52 -3.45
C ASP A 353 -10.28 -17.17 -4.13
N LYS A 354 -9.15 -17.04 -4.84
CA LYS A 354 -8.90 -15.88 -5.70
C LYS A 354 -9.89 -15.91 -6.87
N VAL A 355 -10.86 -15.02 -6.87
CA VAL A 355 -11.87 -14.86 -7.92
C VAL A 355 -11.73 -13.49 -8.53
N GLY A 356 -11.94 -13.38 -9.83
CA GLY A 356 -11.81 -12.12 -10.54
C GLY A 356 -10.48 -11.97 -11.25
N LYS A 357 -10.30 -10.85 -11.90
CA LYS A 357 -9.14 -10.50 -12.71
C LYS A 357 -8.43 -9.30 -12.15
N PHE A 358 -7.16 -9.47 -11.82
CA PHE A 358 -6.35 -8.45 -11.15
C PHE A 358 -5.39 -7.73 -12.09
N VAL A 359 -5.16 -8.30 -13.26
CA VAL A 359 -4.27 -7.74 -14.29
C VAL A 359 -4.88 -7.95 -15.66
N CYS A 360 -5.00 -6.89 -16.44
CA CYS A 360 -5.13 -6.98 -17.89
C CYS A 360 -3.76 -6.70 -18.53
N SER A 361 -3.38 -7.52 -19.51
CA SER A 361 -2.16 -7.34 -20.28
C SER A 361 -2.45 -7.45 -21.76
N SER A 362 -1.87 -6.55 -22.56
CA SER A 362 -1.98 -6.64 -24.03
C SER A 362 -1.20 -7.79 -24.65
N THR A 363 -0.27 -8.42 -23.90
CA THR A 363 0.46 -9.61 -24.37
C THR A 363 -0.39 -10.89 -24.40
N GLY A 364 -1.63 -10.84 -23.89
CA GLY A 364 -2.50 -12.01 -23.81
C GLY A 364 -1.95 -13.06 -22.84
N SER A 365 -2.48 -13.11 -21.64
CA SER A 365 -2.23 -14.22 -20.70
C SER A 365 -3.08 -15.42 -21.03
#